data_f599eb230cab8bdda148380d4a369a37
#
_entry.id   f599eb230cab8bdda148380d4a369a37
#
_cell.length_a   1.000
_cell.length_b   1.000
_cell.length_c   1.000
_cell.angle_alpha   90.00
_cell.angle_beta   90.00
_cell.angle_gamma   90.00
#
_symmetry.space_group_name_H-M   'P 1'
#
loop_
_entity.id
_entity.type
_entity.pdbx_description
1 polymer ?
#
loop_
_entity_poly.entity_id
_entity_poly.type
_entity_poly.pdbx_seq_one_letter_code
_entity_poly.pdbx_strand_id
1 'polypeptide(L)'
;MSSLPTPSSAASLPTHSITSHALPDATLGGSAPSRSIALAGASNFRDLGGYIGHGGQQVKWRRLFRSDHLAALTPQDHAVLAGLRVARTVDFRGQAESAAYAYALPGVAYHPLRIEPTVIQRALDLQRSGHQITAQDAVVLMQDTYRGFVNDSAPRFAGLFELLLDSDAPTVFHCTAGKDRTGFAAALILMALGVPRDVVMHDYLLTNALYQRPQGMGTHAPDDVLTVLWRVQVDFLEAALHGVEVEHGGLDNYLERVLGINAAAQKRLALLYLEPSSAAG
;
A
#
# COMPACT_ATOMS: atom_id res chain seq x y z
N MET A 1 -58.15 -3.96 -26.82
CA MET A 1 -57.14 -2.94 -27.20
C MET A 1 -56.74 -2.20 -25.95
N SER A 2 -55.67 -2.59 -25.34
CA SER A 2 -55.13 -1.90 -24.14
C SER A 2 -53.64 -1.72 -24.40
N SER A 3 -53.25 -0.44 -24.52
CA SER A 3 -51.92 0.01 -24.81
C SER A 3 -51.05 -0.06 -23.56
N LEU A 4 -49.87 -0.68 -23.70
CA LEU A 4 -48.79 -0.71 -22.73
C LEU A 4 -48.08 0.65 -22.69
N PRO A 5 -47.63 1.11 -21.51
CA PRO A 5 -46.83 2.34 -21.40
C PRO A 5 -45.34 2.08 -21.74
N THR A 6 -44.76 3.02 -22.46
CA THR A 6 -43.36 3.10 -22.80
C THR A 6 -42.48 3.36 -21.55
N PRO A 7 -41.26 2.78 -21.45
CA PRO A 7 -40.35 3.08 -20.33
C PRO A 7 -39.70 4.47 -20.47
N SER A 8 -39.74 5.20 -19.38
CA SER A 8 -39.16 6.52 -19.18
C SER A 8 -37.63 6.46 -19.11
N SER A 9 -37.06 7.39 -19.79
CA SER A 9 -35.68 7.98 -19.74
C SER A 9 -34.76 7.51 -18.60
N ALA A 10 -33.65 6.92 -18.99
CA ALA A 10 -32.48 6.66 -18.15
C ALA A 10 -31.86 8.02 -17.72
N ALA A 11 -31.79 8.24 -16.42
CA ALA A 11 -31.06 9.37 -15.84
C ALA A 11 -29.55 9.16 -16.02
N SER A 12 -28.90 10.08 -16.72
CA SER A 12 -27.46 10.14 -16.90
C SER A 12 -26.80 10.48 -15.56
N LEU A 13 -25.88 9.62 -15.11
CA LEU A 13 -25.00 9.90 -13.98
C LEU A 13 -24.03 11.05 -14.32
N PRO A 14 -23.70 11.94 -13.39
CA PRO A 14 -22.76 13.02 -13.65
C PRO A 14 -21.34 12.47 -13.82
N THR A 15 -20.75 12.72 -14.97
CA THR A 15 -19.33 12.56 -15.22
C THR A 15 -18.54 13.58 -14.41
N HIS A 16 -17.93 13.15 -13.31
CA HIS A 16 -16.94 13.98 -12.63
C HIS A 16 -15.69 14.07 -13.51
N SER A 17 -15.50 15.23 -14.12
CA SER A 17 -14.25 15.62 -14.76
C SER A 17 -13.16 15.68 -13.68
N ILE A 18 -12.24 14.70 -13.69
CA ILE A 18 -11.02 14.76 -12.89
C ILE A 18 -10.14 15.82 -13.57
N THR A 19 -10.10 17.01 -13.00
CA THR A 19 -9.10 18.03 -13.36
C THR A 19 -7.73 17.46 -12.99
N SER A 20 -6.93 17.17 -14.00
CA SER A 20 -5.52 16.79 -13.85
C SER A 20 -4.76 17.97 -13.23
N HIS A 21 -4.62 17.96 -11.92
CA HIS A 21 -3.61 18.79 -11.26
C HIS A 21 -2.26 18.12 -11.49
N ALA A 22 -1.56 18.54 -12.53
CA ALA A 22 -0.14 18.29 -12.66
C ALA A 22 0.54 18.89 -11.42
N LEU A 23 1.22 18.04 -10.64
CA LEU A 23 2.08 18.51 -9.56
C LEU A 23 3.15 19.42 -10.20
N PRO A 24 3.45 20.60 -9.62
CA PRO A 24 4.45 21.50 -10.16
C PRO A 24 5.80 20.78 -10.16
N ASP A 25 6.41 20.73 -11.34
CA ASP A 25 7.81 20.37 -11.53
C ASP A 25 8.62 21.53 -10.91
N ALA A 26 9.02 21.39 -9.65
CA ALA A 26 9.74 22.41 -8.92
C ALA A 26 11.21 22.39 -9.33
N THR A 27 11.50 23.11 -10.42
CA THR A 27 12.86 23.56 -10.73
C THR A 27 13.17 24.79 -9.88
N LEU A 28 13.85 24.59 -8.74
CA LEU A 28 14.70 25.60 -8.10
C LEU A 28 15.65 24.94 -7.08
N GLY A 29 16.93 24.99 -7.37
CA GLY A 29 18.10 24.94 -6.51
C GLY A 29 18.17 23.93 -5.35
N GLY A 30 18.41 22.63 -5.68
CA GLY A 30 18.50 21.51 -4.74
C GLY A 30 17.37 20.53 -5.02
N SER A 31 17.56 19.63 -6.00
CA SER A 31 16.52 18.68 -6.37
C SER A 31 16.12 17.83 -5.17
N ALA A 32 14.82 17.81 -4.85
CA ALA A 32 14.28 16.87 -3.87
C ALA A 32 14.76 15.44 -4.20
N PRO A 33 15.04 14.60 -3.19
CA PRO A 33 15.46 13.22 -3.44
C PRO A 33 14.44 12.49 -4.32
N SER A 34 14.92 11.68 -5.29
CA SER A 34 14.03 10.82 -6.05
C SER A 34 13.28 9.86 -5.13
N ARG A 35 11.96 9.78 -5.28
CA ARG A 35 11.11 8.85 -4.55
C ARG A 35 11.39 7.40 -4.96
N SER A 36 11.37 7.11 -6.24
CA SER A 36 11.71 5.79 -6.76
C SER A 36 13.22 5.59 -6.72
N ILE A 37 13.65 4.47 -6.16
CA ILE A 37 15.06 4.08 -6.05
C ILE A 37 15.23 2.79 -6.83
N ALA A 38 16.00 2.84 -7.90
CA ALA A 38 16.23 1.71 -8.78
C ALA A 38 17.03 0.62 -8.03
N LEU A 39 16.47 -0.58 -7.97
CA LEU A 39 17.11 -1.81 -7.54
C LEU A 39 16.96 -2.85 -8.65
N ALA A 40 17.96 -3.68 -8.85
CA ALA A 40 17.90 -4.73 -9.87
C ALA A 40 16.97 -5.87 -9.42
N GLY A 41 16.94 -6.16 -8.13
CA GLY A 41 16.16 -7.26 -7.56
C GLY A 41 14.80 -6.87 -6.95
N ALA A 42 14.38 -5.59 -7.06
CA ALA A 42 13.09 -5.12 -6.59
C ALA A 42 12.60 -3.95 -7.44
N SER A 43 11.40 -4.04 -7.99
CA SER A 43 10.87 -3.06 -8.95
C SER A 43 10.01 -1.97 -8.34
N ASN A 44 9.40 -2.24 -7.17
CA ASN A 44 8.42 -1.36 -6.52
C ASN A 44 9.01 -0.61 -5.30
N PHE A 45 10.35 -0.54 -5.22
CA PHE A 45 11.05 0.09 -4.11
C PHE A 45 10.99 1.60 -4.19
N ARG A 46 10.44 2.23 -3.15
CA ARG A 46 10.33 3.69 -3.05
C ARG A 46 10.26 4.21 -1.62
N ASP A 47 10.64 5.49 -1.50
CA ASP A 47 10.59 6.30 -0.28
C ASP A 47 9.22 6.95 -0.11
N LEU A 48 8.68 6.99 1.09
CA LEU A 48 7.46 7.71 1.43
C LEU A 48 7.71 9.15 1.90
N GLY A 49 8.96 9.62 1.91
CA GLY A 49 9.32 10.98 2.29
C GLY A 49 8.76 12.05 1.34
N GLY A 50 8.75 13.29 1.80
CA GLY A 50 8.37 14.47 1.00
C GLY A 50 6.86 14.73 0.85
N TYR A 51 5.98 13.83 1.26
CA TYR A 51 4.54 14.12 1.31
C TYR A 51 4.23 15.09 2.46
N ILE A 52 3.33 16.04 2.21
CA ILE A 52 2.92 17.03 3.21
C ILE A 52 1.83 16.42 4.10
N GLY A 53 2.07 16.45 5.41
CA GLY A 53 1.17 15.95 6.43
C GLY A 53 0.74 17.02 7.43
N HIS A 54 0.56 16.62 8.69
CA HIS A 54 0.07 17.50 9.75
C HIS A 54 0.85 18.81 9.85
N GLY A 55 0.12 19.92 10.01
CA GLY A 55 0.70 21.26 10.21
C GLY A 55 1.55 21.75 9.05
N GLY A 56 1.37 21.25 7.84
CA GLY A 56 2.18 21.63 6.68
C GLY A 56 3.62 21.08 6.72
N GLN A 57 3.91 20.18 7.63
CA GLN A 57 5.20 19.51 7.72
C GLN A 57 5.29 18.39 6.67
N GLN A 58 6.50 18.08 6.21
CA GLN A 58 6.71 16.98 5.27
C GLN A 58 7.14 15.71 5.98
N VAL A 59 6.76 14.56 5.43
CA VAL A 59 7.30 13.27 5.83
C VAL A 59 8.80 13.25 5.54
N LYS A 60 9.60 12.89 6.55
CA LYS A 60 11.07 12.82 6.43
C LYS A 60 11.49 11.86 5.35
N TRP A 61 12.39 12.30 4.49
CA TRP A 61 13.04 11.44 3.51
C TRP A 61 13.94 10.40 4.19
N ARG A 62 14.08 9.24 3.54
CA ARG A 62 15.00 8.16 3.94
C ARG A 62 14.68 7.56 5.32
N ARG A 63 13.39 7.56 5.70
CA ARG A 63 12.92 6.88 6.93
C ARG A 63 11.99 5.72 6.63
N LEU A 64 11.08 5.88 5.70
CA LEU A 64 10.03 4.92 5.40
C LEU A 64 10.09 4.53 3.93
N PHE A 65 10.30 3.25 3.68
CA PHE A 65 10.36 2.70 2.34
C PHE A 65 9.35 1.57 2.19
N ARG A 66 8.74 1.47 1.03
CA ARG A 66 7.92 0.33 0.64
C ARG A 66 8.52 -0.39 -0.55
N SER A 67 8.29 -1.72 -0.67
CA SER A 67 8.86 -2.55 -1.73
C SER A 67 7.99 -3.76 -2.05
N ASP A 68 8.26 -4.40 -3.18
CA ASP A 68 8.04 -5.82 -3.41
C ASP A 68 9.07 -6.66 -2.63
N HIS A 69 9.06 -8.01 -2.75
CA HIS A 69 9.91 -8.87 -1.94
C HIS A 69 11.40 -8.63 -2.20
N LEU A 70 12.21 -8.78 -1.15
CA LEU A 70 13.64 -8.47 -1.16
C LEU A 70 14.54 -9.70 -1.43
N ALA A 71 13.94 -10.84 -1.80
CA ALA A 71 14.70 -12.09 -1.96
C ALA A 71 15.56 -12.16 -3.23
N ALA A 72 15.30 -11.28 -4.20
CA ALA A 72 16.06 -11.22 -5.45
C ALA A 72 17.12 -10.10 -5.48
N LEU A 73 17.37 -9.43 -4.35
CA LEU A 73 18.34 -8.34 -4.27
C LEU A 73 19.74 -8.82 -4.60
N THR A 74 20.42 -8.04 -5.43
CA THR A 74 21.82 -8.26 -5.82
C THR A 74 22.79 -7.68 -4.78
N PRO A 75 24.09 -8.01 -4.83
CA PRO A 75 25.10 -7.36 -3.98
C PRO A 75 25.13 -5.84 -4.15
N GLN A 76 24.87 -5.33 -5.35
CA GLN A 76 24.77 -3.90 -5.65
C GLN A 76 23.55 -3.26 -4.95
N ASP A 77 22.41 -3.96 -4.95
CA ASP A 77 21.22 -3.52 -4.23
C ASP A 77 21.46 -3.48 -2.71
N HIS A 78 22.19 -4.46 -2.17
CA HIS A 78 22.59 -4.43 -0.76
C HIS A 78 23.45 -3.19 -0.44
N ALA A 79 24.34 -2.78 -1.32
CA ALA A 79 25.11 -1.56 -1.14
C ALA A 79 24.23 -0.29 -1.17
N VAL A 80 23.18 -0.27 -2.02
CA VAL A 80 22.19 0.81 -2.04
C VAL A 80 21.45 0.87 -0.70
N LEU A 81 20.94 -0.27 -0.19
CA LEU A 81 20.23 -0.32 1.10
C LEU A 81 21.13 0.09 2.27
N ALA A 82 22.40 -0.30 2.24
CA ALA A 82 23.39 0.12 3.23
C ALA A 82 23.62 1.64 3.17
N GLY A 83 23.73 2.23 1.97
CA GLY A 83 23.83 3.68 1.77
C GLY A 83 22.59 4.43 2.27
N LEU A 84 21.42 3.84 2.17
CA LEU A 84 20.17 4.35 2.75
C LEU A 84 20.08 4.12 4.27
N ARG A 85 21.05 3.43 4.86
CA ARG A 85 21.09 3.05 6.27
C ARG A 85 19.84 2.27 6.72
N VAL A 86 19.30 1.43 5.85
CA VAL A 86 18.16 0.57 6.20
C VAL A 86 18.53 -0.27 7.42
N ALA A 87 17.77 -0.12 8.50
CA ALA A 87 18.02 -0.77 9.79
C ALA A 87 17.01 -1.89 10.08
N ARG A 88 15.82 -1.82 9.48
CA ARG A 88 14.74 -2.80 9.71
C ARG A 88 14.04 -3.17 8.40
N THR A 89 13.63 -4.44 8.30
CA THR A 89 12.64 -4.88 7.32
C THR A 89 11.43 -5.45 8.03
N VAL A 90 10.24 -5.10 7.54
CA VAL A 90 8.95 -5.63 7.98
C VAL A 90 8.35 -6.42 6.84
N ASP A 91 8.16 -7.72 7.05
CA ASP A 91 7.72 -8.66 6.03
C ASP A 91 6.28 -9.11 6.29
N PHE A 92 5.34 -8.66 5.44
CA PHE A 92 3.93 -9.04 5.51
C PHE A 92 3.60 -10.34 4.77
N ARG A 93 4.56 -10.99 4.13
CA ARG A 93 4.30 -12.24 3.40
C ARG A 93 3.83 -13.34 4.34
N GLY A 94 2.92 -14.17 3.84
CA GLY A 94 2.50 -15.38 4.51
C GLY A 94 3.66 -16.37 4.70
N GLN A 95 3.42 -17.40 5.50
CA GLN A 95 4.46 -18.37 5.85
C GLN A 95 5.04 -19.08 4.62
N ALA A 96 4.19 -19.54 3.71
CA ALA A 96 4.64 -20.23 2.50
C ALA A 96 5.40 -19.30 1.56
N GLU A 97 4.93 -18.06 1.38
CA GLU A 97 5.59 -17.04 0.54
C GLU A 97 6.99 -16.71 1.07
N SER A 98 7.12 -16.47 2.38
CA SER A 98 8.40 -16.12 3.01
C SER A 98 9.38 -17.28 3.04
N ALA A 99 8.91 -18.53 3.15
CA ALA A 99 9.75 -19.72 3.08
C ALA A 99 10.28 -19.97 1.66
N ALA A 100 9.43 -19.78 0.63
CA ALA A 100 9.81 -19.98 -0.76
C ALA A 100 10.84 -18.94 -1.27
N TYR A 101 10.77 -17.73 -0.74
CA TYR A 101 11.61 -16.60 -1.12
C TYR A 101 12.27 -15.97 0.10
N ALA A 102 12.97 -16.81 0.88
CA ALA A 102 13.69 -16.33 2.07
C ALA A 102 14.84 -15.39 1.69
N TYR A 103 15.12 -14.43 2.55
CA TYR A 103 16.26 -13.53 2.41
C TYR A 103 16.84 -13.16 3.78
N ALA A 104 18.07 -12.68 3.76
CA ALA A 104 18.72 -12.07 4.91
C ALA A 104 19.53 -10.86 4.46
N LEU A 105 19.41 -9.76 5.17
CA LEU A 105 20.19 -8.54 4.93
C LEU A 105 21.15 -8.33 6.10
N PRO A 106 22.47 -8.36 5.87
CA PRO A 106 23.46 -8.20 6.95
C PRO A 106 23.26 -6.90 7.73
N GLY A 107 23.18 -6.98 9.04
CA GLY A 107 23.02 -5.82 9.92
C GLY A 107 21.63 -5.20 9.93
N VAL A 108 20.64 -5.78 9.25
CA VAL A 108 19.26 -5.31 9.21
C VAL A 108 18.37 -6.23 10.03
N ALA A 109 17.62 -5.66 10.98
CA ALA A 109 16.66 -6.41 11.78
C ALA A 109 15.47 -6.87 10.93
N TYR A 110 15.09 -8.15 11.03
CA TYR A 110 13.98 -8.75 10.30
C TYR A 110 12.77 -8.93 11.21
N HIS A 111 11.64 -8.35 10.83
CA HIS A 111 10.37 -8.39 11.58
C HIS A 111 9.26 -9.02 10.74
N PRO A 112 8.94 -10.30 10.94
CA PRO A 112 7.84 -10.94 10.24
C PRO A 112 6.49 -10.56 10.88
N LEU A 113 5.66 -9.85 10.13
CA LEU A 113 4.26 -9.51 10.47
C LEU A 113 3.32 -10.19 9.46
N ARG A 114 3.28 -11.52 9.49
CA ARG A 114 2.66 -12.35 8.46
C ARG A 114 1.16 -12.12 8.29
N ILE A 115 0.75 -11.87 7.04
CA ILE A 115 -0.63 -11.79 6.57
C ILE A 115 -0.77 -12.80 5.43
N GLU A 116 -1.57 -13.84 5.65
CA GLU A 116 -1.76 -14.90 4.64
C GLU A 116 -2.58 -14.39 3.44
N PRO A 117 -2.23 -14.80 2.20
CA PRO A 117 -2.91 -14.34 0.99
C PRO A 117 -4.25 -15.06 0.77
N THR A 118 -5.30 -14.67 1.47
CA THR A 118 -6.62 -15.30 1.44
C THR A 118 -7.31 -15.27 0.08
N VAL A 119 -7.00 -14.30 -0.78
CA VAL A 119 -7.56 -14.18 -2.14
C VAL A 119 -7.30 -15.42 -2.99
N ILE A 120 -6.10 -16.01 -2.89
CA ILE A 120 -5.73 -17.21 -3.66
C ILE A 120 -6.59 -18.39 -3.21
N GLN A 121 -6.75 -18.58 -1.89
CA GLN A 121 -7.55 -19.67 -1.36
C GLN A 121 -9.03 -19.56 -1.79
N ARG A 122 -9.60 -18.35 -1.68
CA ARG A 122 -10.99 -18.09 -2.11
C ARG A 122 -11.18 -18.32 -3.61
N ALA A 123 -10.22 -17.91 -4.44
CA ALA A 123 -10.27 -18.16 -5.88
C ALA A 123 -10.25 -19.67 -6.18
N LEU A 124 -9.40 -20.44 -5.52
CA LEU A 124 -9.33 -21.90 -5.65
C LEU A 124 -10.65 -22.58 -5.21
N ASP A 125 -11.27 -22.11 -4.14
CA ASP A 125 -12.53 -22.67 -3.64
C ASP A 125 -13.68 -22.42 -4.64
N LEU A 126 -13.72 -21.24 -5.28
CA LEU A 126 -14.65 -20.96 -6.37
C LEU A 126 -14.43 -21.89 -7.58
N GLN A 127 -13.17 -22.09 -7.98
CA GLN A 127 -12.85 -23.02 -9.09
C GLN A 127 -13.26 -24.47 -8.76
N ARG A 128 -13.01 -24.93 -7.52
CA ARG A 128 -13.40 -26.29 -7.07
C ARG A 128 -14.92 -26.48 -7.08
N SER A 129 -15.71 -25.45 -6.89
CA SER A 129 -17.17 -25.49 -7.01
C SER A 129 -17.66 -25.49 -8.47
N GLY A 130 -16.75 -25.49 -9.44
CA GLY A 130 -17.06 -25.46 -10.87
C GLY A 130 -17.32 -24.05 -11.44
N HIS A 131 -17.09 -23.00 -10.64
CA HIS A 131 -17.26 -21.63 -11.09
C HIS A 131 -16.03 -21.16 -11.90
N GLN A 132 -16.29 -20.65 -13.12
CA GLN A 132 -15.25 -19.98 -13.90
C GLN A 132 -15.11 -18.54 -13.41
N ILE A 133 -13.95 -18.23 -12.84
CA ILE A 133 -13.66 -16.91 -12.30
C ILE A 133 -13.65 -15.88 -13.43
N THR A 134 -14.44 -14.83 -13.29
CA THR A 134 -14.48 -13.66 -14.17
C THR A 134 -13.66 -12.51 -13.64
N ALA A 135 -13.40 -11.48 -14.44
CA ALA A 135 -12.77 -10.24 -13.98
C ALA A 135 -13.59 -9.57 -12.85
N GLN A 136 -14.91 -9.64 -12.91
CA GLN A 136 -15.78 -9.10 -11.85
C GLN A 136 -15.63 -9.87 -10.54
N ASP A 137 -15.54 -11.19 -10.57
CA ASP A 137 -15.27 -12.01 -9.38
C ASP A 137 -13.92 -11.65 -8.78
N ALA A 138 -12.90 -11.44 -9.62
CA ALA A 138 -11.58 -11.00 -9.16
C ALA A 138 -11.63 -9.63 -8.47
N VAL A 139 -12.41 -8.67 -8.98
CA VAL A 139 -12.63 -7.37 -8.32
C VAL A 139 -13.26 -7.56 -6.94
N VAL A 140 -14.32 -8.36 -6.83
CA VAL A 140 -14.99 -8.63 -5.56
C VAL A 140 -14.05 -9.32 -4.56
N LEU A 141 -13.30 -10.34 -5.00
CA LEU A 141 -12.30 -11.03 -4.18
C LEU A 141 -11.22 -10.08 -3.65
N MET A 142 -10.77 -9.14 -4.49
CA MET A 142 -9.79 -8.15 -4.07
C MET A 142 -10.38 -7.16 -3.07
N GLN A 143 -11.59 -6.65 -3.29
CA GLN A 143 -12.27 -5.77 -2.34
C GLN A 143 -12.48 -6.46 -0.98
N ASP A 144 -12.91 -7.73 -0.97
CA ASP A 144 -13.06 -8.52 0.25
C ASP A 144 -11.72 -8.73 0.98
N THR A 145 -10.64 -8.92 0.21
CA THR A 145 -9.29 -9.02 0.77
C THR A 145 -8.91 -7.73 1.50
N TYR A 146 -9.21 -6.57 0.92
CA TYR A 146 -8.93 -5.27 1.54
C TYR A 146 -9.82 -5.00 2.77
N ARG A 147 -11.09 -5.42 2.77
CA ARG A 147 -11.94 -5.39 3.98
C ARG A 147 -11.36 -6.28 5.09
N GLY A 148 -10.83 -7.46 4.73
CA GLY A 148 -10.14 -8.35 5.67
C GLY A 148 -8.86 -7.74 6.27
N PHE A 149 -8.18 -6.82 5.58
CA PHE A 149 -7.05 -6.10 6.16
C PHE A 149 -7.46 -5.23 7.35
N VAL A 150 -8.64 -4.65 7.31
CA VAL A 150 -9.16 -3.75 8.37
C VAL A 150 -9.36 -4.50 9.68
N ASN A 151 -9.89 -5.71 9.64
CA ASN A 151 -10.25 -6.47 10.83
C ASN A 151 -9.27 -7.62 11.10
N ASP A 152 -9.19 -8.59 10.19
CA ASP A 152 -8.46 -9.84 10.39
C ASP A 152 -6.94 -9.61 10.51
N SER A 153 -6.42 -8.61 9.80
CA SER A 153 -5.00 -8.30 9.77
C SER A 153 -4.60 -7.12 10.67
N ALA A 154 -5.54 -6.47 11.34
CA ALA A 154 -5.30 -5.32 12.21
C ALA A 154 -4.15 -5.53 13.23
N PRO A 155 -4.01 -6.69 13.90
CA PRO A 155 -2.90 -6.92 14.82
C PRO A 155 -1.52 -6.84 14.16
N ARG A 156 -1.42 -7.12 12.85
CA ARG A 156 -0.15 -7.03 12.10
C ARG A 156 0.18 -5.58 11.78
N PHE A 157 -0.81 -4.77 11.44
CA PHE A 157 -0.61 -3.33 11.25
C PHE A 157 -0.35 -2.60 12.58
N ALA A 158 -0.99 -3.01 13.68
CA ALA A 158 -0.64 -2.53 15.01
C ALA A 158 0.83 -2.80 15.36
N GLY A 159 1.32 -4.04 15.13
CA GLY A 159 2.73 -4.39 15.32
C GLY A 159 3.69 -3.56 14.43
N LEU A 160 3.28 -3.19 13.21
CA LEU A 160 4.06 -2.25 12.40
C LEU A 160 4.18 -0.89 13.11
N PHE A 161 3.07 -0.34 13.60
CA PHE A 161 3.10 0.94 14.30
C PHE A 161 3.90 0.90 15.61
N GLU A 162 3.88 -0.21 16.34
CA GLU A 162 4.74 -0.42 17.51
C GLU A 162 6.23 -0.26 17.14
N LEU A 163 6.66 -0.90 16.06
CA LEU A 163 8.03 -0.76 15.54
C LEU A 163 8.35 0.67 15.11
N LEU A 164 7.40 1.38 14.49
CA LEU A 164 7.58 2.76 14.05
C LEU A 164 7.61 3.74 15.23
N LEU A 165 6.91 3.45 16.32
CA LEU A 165 6.92 4.25 17.54
C LEU A 165 8.19 4.07 18.38
N ASP A 166 8.92 2.98 18.21
CA ASP A 166 10.19 2.74 18.90
C ASP A 166 11.24 3.78 18.49
N SER A 167 11.48 3.95 17.20
CA SER A 167 12.48 4.87 16.66
C SER A 167 12.21 5.22 15.20
N ASP A 168 12.83 6.30 14.69
CA ASP A 168 12.81 6.69 13.27
C ASP A 168 13.85 5.94 12.42
N ALA A 169 14.30 4.79 12.86
CA ALA A 169 15.26 3.97 12.12
C ALA A 169 14.73 3.64 10.70
N PRO A 170 15.54 3.82 9.65
CA PRO A 170 15.11 3.59 8.28
C PRO A 170 14.54 2.18 8.09
N THR A 171 13.29 2.09 7.72
CA THR A 171 12.49 0.87 7.68
C THR A 171 11.96 0.61 6.28
N VAL A 172 12.19 -0.58 5.77
CA VAL A 172 11.53 -1.10 4.55
C VAL A 172 10.41 -2.04 4.97
N PHE A 173 9.19 -1.80 4.54
CA PHE A 173 8.09 -2.74 4.71
C PHE A 173 7.61 -3.24 3.35
N HIS A 174 7.35 -4.54 3.27
CA HIS A 174 7.05 -5.19 1.99
C HIS A 174 6.14 -6.40 2.15
N CYS A 175 5.60 -6.85 1.02
CA CYS A 175 4.99 -8.18 0.87
C CYS A 175 5.58 -8.85 -0.39
N THR A 176 4.84 -9.66 -1.13
CA THR A 176 5.34 -10.30 -2.35
C THR A 176 5.47 -9.31 -3.50
N ALA A 177 4.40 -8.58 -3.85
CA ALA A 177 4.40 -7.58 -4.92
C ALA A 177 4.57 -6.13 -4.41
N GLY A 178 4.60 -5.92 -3.10
CA GLY A 178 4.61 -4.57 -2.53
C GLY A 178 3.34 -3.77 -2.82
N LYS A 179 2.24 -4.45 -3.15
CA LYS A 179 1.02 -3.92 -3.76
C LYS A 179 -0.09 -3.76 -2.72
N ASP A 180 -0.70 -4.86 -2.27
CA ASP A 180 -1.93 -4.87 -1.48
C ASP A 180 -1.66 -4.67 0.02
N ARG A 181 -1.08 -5.65 0.72
CA ARG A 181 -0.72 -5.56 2.15
C ARG A 181 0.18 -4.36 2.44
N THR A 182 1.20 -4.18 1.63
CA THR A 182 2.13 -3.04 1.68
C THR A 182 1.43 -1.73 1.33
N GLY A 183 0.51 -1.74 0.36
CA GLY A 183 -0.27 -0.57 -0.04
C GLY A 183 -1.17 -0.06 1.07
N PHE A 184 -1.88 -0.96 1.76
CA PHE A 184 -2.72 -0.61 2.89
C PHE A 184 -1.88 -0.12 4.09
N ALA A 185 -0.75 -0.77 4.40
CA ALA A 185 0.19 -0.31 5.43
C ALA A 185 0.69 1.12 5.14
N ALA A 186 1.11 1.40 3.90
CA ALA A 186 1.55 2.73 3.48
C ALA A 186 0.43 3.78 3.64
N ALA A 187 -0.80 3.43 3.24
CA ALA A 187 -1.95 4.30 3.40
C ALA A 187 -2.21 4.65 4.87
N LEU A 188 -2.21 3.65 5.76
CA LEU A 188 -2.38 3.88 7.20
C LEU A 188 -1.28 4.78 7.78
N ILE A 189 -0.01 4.54 7.43
CA ILE A 189 1.12 5.36 7.91
C ILE A 189 0.97 6.81 7.43
N LEU A 190 0.75 7.01 6.13
CA LEU A 190 0.65 8.35 5.56
C LEU A 190 -0.55 9.12 6.13
N MET A 191 -1.72 8.46 6.27
CA MET A 191 -2.89 9.08 6.90
C MET A 191 -2.67 9.38 8.39
N ALA A 192 -2.00 8.52 9.14
CA ALA A 192 -1.64 8.78 10.54
C ALA A 192 -0.66 9.97 10.67
N LEU A 193 0.12 10.27 9.64
CA LEU A 193 0.97 11.46 9.54
C LEU A 193 0.23 12.68 8.96
N GLY A 194 -1.07 12.58 8.66
CA GLY A 194 -1.92 13.67 8.18
C GLY A 194 -1.78 13.97 6.70
N VAL A 195 -1.24 13.05 5.91
CA VAL A 195 -1.19 13.19 4.44
C VAL A 195 -2.61 13.06 3.87
N PRO A 196 -3.04 13.98 3.00
CA PRO A 196 -4.37 13.96 2.40
C PRO A 196 -4.68 12.66 1.63
N ARG A 197 -5.94 12.21 1.67
CA ARG A 197 -6.38 10.93 1.09
C ARG A 197 -6.11 10.81 -0.41
N ASP A 198 -6.26 11.87 -1.17
CA ASP A 198 -5.96 11.92 -2.60
C ASP A 198 -4.47 11.70 -2.88
N VAL A 199 -3.58 12.27 -2.06
CA VAL A 199 -2.12 12.08 -2.13
C VAL A 199 -1.75 10.64 -1.75
N VAL A 200 -2.39 10.08 -0.72
CA VAL A 200 -2.23 8.67 -0.33
C VAL A 200 -2.67 7.74 -1.47
N MET A 201 -3.81 8.02 -2.10
CA MET A 201 -4.30 7.27 -3.25
C MET A 201 -3.33 7.37 -4.44
N HIS A 202 -2.74 8.55 -4.67
CA HIS A 202 -1.72 8.73 -5.70
C HIS A 202 -0.50 7.82 -5.44
N ASP A 203 0.07 7.82 -4.19
CA ASP A 203 1.18 6.90 -3.87
C ASP A 203 0.78 5.44 -4.09
N TYR A 204 -0.41 5.05 -3.67
CA TYR A 204 -0.91 3.69 -3.86
C TYR A 204 -0.91 3.28 -5.33
N LEU A 205 -1.43 4.15 -6.22
CA LEU A 205 -1.55 3.90 -7.65
C LEU A 205 -0.21 3.93 -8.39
N LEU A 206 0.86 4.57 -7.85
CA LEU A 206 2.21 4.50 -8.41
C LEU A 206 2.71 3.05 -8.56
N THR A 207 2.18 2.12 -7.78
CA THR A 207 2.46 0.69 -7.91
C THR A 207 2.22 0.19 -9.34
N ASN A 208 1.21 0.68 -10.04
CA ASN A 208 0.90 0.27 -11.42
C ASN A 208 1.97 0.67 -12.45
N ALA A 209 2.74 1.71 -12.16
CA ALA A 209 3.84 2.18 -13.01
C ALA A 209 5.18 1.55 -12.60
N LEU A 210 5.36 1.24 -11.32
CA LEU A 210 6.65 0.81 -10.78
C LEU A 210 6.80 -0.71 -10.72
N TYR A 211 5.73 -1.44 -10.32
CA TYR A 211 5.80 -2.88 -10.16
C TYR A 211 5.90 -3.61 -11.50
N GLN A 212 6.93 -4.41 -11.63
CA GLN A 212 7.15 -5.27 -12.79
C GLN A 212 6.83 -6.72 -12.42
N ARG A 213 5.81 -7.27 -13.07
CA ARG A 213 5.44 -8.67 -12.89
C ARG A 213 6.58 -9.58 -13.33
N PRO A 214 7.03 -10.55 -12.50
CA PRO A 214 8.02 -11.53 -12.92
C PRO A 214 7.53 -12.30 -14.15
N GLN A 215 8.40 -12.48 -15.13
CA GLN A 215 8.11 -13.29 -16.32
C GLN A 215 8.00 -14.77 -15.94
N GLY A 216 7.10 -15.50 -16.59
CA GLY A 216 6.97 -16.95 -16.39
C GLY A 216 6.07 -17.38 -15.23
N MET A 217 5.48 -16.48 -14.47
CA MET A 217 4.38 -16.84 -13.57
C MET A 217 3.13 -17.16 -14.41
N GLY A 218 3.09 -18.39 -14.93
CA GLY A 218 1.92 -18.95 -15.60
C GLY A 218 0.79 -19.14 -14.59
N THR A 219 -0.27 -18.37 -14.74
CA THR A 219 -1.57 -18.70 -14.17
C THR A 219 -2.45 -19.07 -15.33
N HIS A 220 -3.23 -20.15 -15.19
CA HIS A 220 -4.21 -20.57 -16.20
C HIS A 220 -5.49 -19.72 -16.17
N ALA A 221 -5.45 -18.53 -15.53
CA ALA A 221 -6.58 -17.62 -15.47
C ALA A 221 -6.65 -16.77 -16.76
N PRO A 222 -7.85 -16.36 -17.19
CA PRO A 222 -8.04 -15.45 -18.32
C PRO A 222 -7.29 -14.12 -18.13
N ASP A 223 -6.87 -13.48 -19.24
CA ASP A 223 -6.05 -12.27 -19.21
C ASP A 223 -6.74 -11.08 -18.52
N ASP A 224 -8.06 -10.98 -18.64
CA ASP A 224 -8.87 -9.95 -17.97
C ASP A 224 -8.86 -10.14 -16.43
N VAL A 225 -8.97 -11.38 -15.94
CA VAL A 225 -8.81 -11.74 -14.52
C VAL A 225 -7.41 -11.41 -14.04
N LEU A 226 -6.39 -11.79 -14.82
CA LEU A 226 -5.00 -11.49 -14.50
C LEU A 226 -4.73 -9.98 -14.42
N THR A 227 -5.33 -9.20 -15.32
CA THR A 227 -5.23 -7.75 -15.32
C THR A 227 -5.74 -7.15 -14.01
N VAL A 228 -6.85 -7.66 -13.48
CA VAL A 228 -7.38 -7.25 -12.18
C VAL A 228 -6.42 -7.64 -11.04
N LEU A 229 -5.96 -8.89 -11.02
CA LEU A 229 -5.14 -9.43 -9.93
C LEU A 229 -3.75 -8.81 -9.87
N TRP A 230 -3.17 -8.37 -10.99
CA TRP A 230 -1.79 -7.83 -11.03
C TRP A 230 -1.70 -6.32 -10.89
N ARG A 231 -2.79 -5.60 -10.97
CA ARG A 231 -2.84 -4.15 -10.79
C ARG A 231 -3.47 -3.77 -9.46
N VAL A 232 -3.24 -2.55 -9.00
CA VAL A 232 -4.03 -1.91 -7.95
C VAL A 232 -5.09 -1.03 -8.61
N GLN A 233 -6.26 -0.93 -7.96
CA GLN A 233 -7.38 -0.11 -8.39
C GLN A 233 -7.86 0.74 -7.21
N VAL A 234 -8.40 1.92 -7.50
CA VAL A 234 -8.96 2.83 -6.50
C VAL A 234 -9.94 2.09 -5.58
N ASP A 235 -10.84 1.30 -6.17
CA ASP A 235 -11.91 0.59 -5.46
C ASP A 235 -11.41 -0.44 -4.44
N PHE A 236 -10.16 -0.91 -4.57
CA PHE A 236 -9.61 -1.86 -3.60
C PHE A 236 -9.24 -1.16 -2.30
N LEU A 237 -8.46 -0.09 -2.38
CA LEU A 237 -8.11 0.70 -1.19
C LEU A 237 -9.35 1.36 -0.58
N GLU A 238 -10.26 1.86 -1.44
CA GLU A 238 -11.53 2.46 -1.00
C GLU A 238 -12.40 1.45 -0.24
N ALA A 239 -12.41 0.16 -0.62
CA ALA A 239 -13.14 -0.86 0.12
C ALA A 239 -12.64 -1.01 1.57
N ALA A 240 -11.32 -0.94 1.79
CA ALA A 240 -10.76 -0.92 3.14
C ALA A 240 -11.09 0.38 3.89
N LEU A 241 -10.88 1.53 3.26
CA LEU A 241 -11.13 2.83 3.89
C LEU A 241 -12.63 3.02 4.23
N HIS A 242 -13.52 2.51 3.39
CA HIS A 242 -14.97 2.48 3.70
C HIS A 242 -15.26 1.58 4.91
N GLY A 243 -14.59 0.43 5.04
CA GLY A 243 -14.68 -0.42 6.24
C GLY A 243 -14.25 0.34 7.50
N VAL A 244 -13.14 1.06 7.44
CA VAL A 244 -12.67 1.93 8.53
C VAL A 244 -13.73 2.97 8.93
N GLU A 245 -14.38 3.62 7.96
CA GLU A 245 -15.42 4.62 8.23
C GLU A 245 -16.67 4.01 8.85
N VAL A 246 -17.21 2.92 8.26
CA VAL A 246 -18.50 2.37 8.62
C VAL A 246 -18.43 1.49 9.87
N GLU A 247 -17.39 0.68 10.00
CA GLU A 247 -17.30 -0.30 11.08
C GLU A 247 -16.61 0.26 12.34
N HIS A 248 -15.72 1.24 12.15
CA HIS A 248 -14.93 1.81 13.26
C HIS A 248 -15.22 3.29 13.55
N GLY A 249 -16.08 3.93 12.75
CA GLY A 249 -16.46 5.35 12.94
C GLY A 249 -15.35 6.33 12.55
N GLY A 250 -14.51 5.94 11.58
CA GLY A 250 -13.49 6.78 10.99
C GLY A 250 -12.06 6.44 11.39
N LEU A 251 -11.13 7.09 10.71
CA LEU A 251 -9.69 6.81 10.83
C LEU A 251 -9.16 7.00 12.25
N ASP A 252 -9.52 8.10 12.92
CA ASP A 252 -9.00 8.41 14.26
C ASP A 252 -9.40 7.34 15.27
N ASN A 253 -10.67 6.90 15.23
CA ASN A 253 -11.14 5.80 16.07
C ASN A 253 -10.45 4.48 15.74
N TYR A 254 -10.22 4.19 14.45
CA TYR A 254 -9.52 2.99 14.02
C TYR A 254 -8.07 2.99 14.50
N LEU A 255 -7.35 4.09 14.31
CA LEU A 255 -5.98 4.26 14.79
C LEU A 255 -5.91 4.05 16.32
N GLU A 256 -6.80 4.70 17.07
CA GLU A 256 -6.76 4.66 18.54
C GLU A 256 -7.20 3.30 19.10
N ARG A 257 -8.38 2.82 18.70
CA ARG A 257 -9.04 1.67 19.36
C ARG A 257 -8.60 0.32 18.79
N VAL A 258 -8.23 0.29 17.51
CA VAL A 258 -7.88 -0.97 16.83
C VAL A 258 -6.37 -1.10 16.72
N LEU A 259 -5.66 -0.05 16.32
CA LEU A 259 -4.21 -0.08 16.14
C LEU A 259 -3.42 0.40 17.36
N GLY A 260 -4.08 0.90 18.41
CA GLY A 260 -3.43 1.37 19.64
C GLY A 260 -2.71 2.73 19.51
N ILE A 261 -2.99 3.48 18.43
CA ILE A 261 -2.34 4.76 18.12
C ILE A 261 -3.18 5.91 18.67
N ASN A 262 -3.11 6.09 19.98
CA ASN A 262 -3.76 7.19 20.67
C ASN A 262 -3.08 8.55 20.35
N ALA A 263 -3.65 9.65 20.88
CA ALA A 263 -3.14 11.00 20.61
C ALA A 263 -1.65 11.21 21.01
N ALA A 264 -1.16 10.52 22.04
CA ALA A 264 0.27 10.58 22.41
C ALA A 264 1.14 9.84 21.40
N ALA A 265 0.70 8.68 20.92
CA ALA A 265 1.37 7.92 19.87
C ALA A 265 1.38 8.68 18.53
N GLN A 266 0.26 9.34 18.15
CA GLN A 266 0.21 10.20 16.96
C GLN A 266 1.20 11.35 17.04
N LYS A 267 1.29 12.05 18.18
CA LYS A 267 2.31 13.09 18.40
C LYS A 267 3.72 12.55 18.30
N ARG A 268 3.98 11.35 18.85
CA ARG A 268 5.28 10.69 18.72
C ARG A 268 5.62 10.32 17.29
N LEU A 269 4.68 9.79 16.53
CA LEU A 269 4.88 9.53 15.08
C LEU A 269 5.24 10.82 14.34
N ALA A 270 4.51 11.91 14.59
CA ALA A 270 4.81 13.21 13.99
C ALA A 270 6.24 13.67 14.32
N LEU A 271 6.69 13.58 15.57
CA LEU A 271 8.04 13.93 15.97
C LEU A 271 9.11 13.06 15.28
N LEU A 272 8.84 11.76 15.15
CA LEU A 272 9.78 10.82 14.54
C LEU A 272 9.85 10.99 13.00
N TYR A 273 8.71 11.23 12.34
CA TYR A 273 8.62 11.12 10.88
C TYR A 273 8.24 12.39 10.13
N LEU A 274 7.92 13.49 10.82
CA LEU A 274 7.68 14.79 10.20
C LEU A 274 8.81 15.78 10.47
N GLU A 275 9.07 16.67 9.52
CA GLU A 275 10.02 17.76 9.61
C GLU A 275 9.45 19.02 8.92
N PRO A 276 9.95 20.25 9.25
CA PRO A 276 9.54 21.44 8.51
C PRO A 276 9.73 21.26 6.99
N SER A 277 8.73 21.67 6.21
CA SER A 277 8.83 21.61 4.76
C SER A 277 9.91 22.55 4.24
N SER A 278 10.80 22.07 3.40
CA SER A 278 11.83 22.88 2.73
C SER A 278 11.26 23.90 1.71
N ALA A 279 9.97 23.85 1.43
CA ALA A 279 9.27 24.78 0.54
C ALA A 279 8.77 26.08 1.23
N ALA A 280 9.06 26.27 2.52
CA ALA A 280 8.65 27.43 3.32
C ALA A 280 9.79 28.46 3.51
N GLY A 281 10.72 28.53 2.54
CA GLY A 281 11.81 29.51 2.48
C GLY A 281 11.76 30.35 1.21
#